data_8e01778079da761dfdf9926d68a15e5b
#
_entry.id   8e01778079da761dfdf9926d68a15e5b
#
_cell.length_a   1.000
_cell.length_b   1.000
_cell.length_c   1.000
_cell.angle_alpha   90.00
_cell.angle_beta   90.00
_cell.angle_gamma   90.00
#
_symmetry.space_group_name_H-M   'P 1'
#
loop_
_entity.id
_entity.type
_entity.pdbx_description
1 polymer ?
#
loop_
_entity_poly.entity_id
_entity_poly.type
_entity_poly.pdbx_seq_one_letter_code
_entity_poly.pdbx_strand_id
1 'polypeptide(L)'
;MSIIRVAHCGLGPVGAAVVQQMARRGGFKSVGGIDIDPAKVGRDLGDVAGLTRRLGVKVSPDVSRTLKATRPDVVVLCTSSTIKTALPQIETILKSKTPIVATTEELAYPGYTHVRMARRIHAWAKRARVGVLATGVNPGFAMDALPIMVTAVCERVDRVVVNRVQDARSRRLPFQQKIGAGLTTEQFQRQVDEGSVRHVGFTESIAMIGDALGWRLDRITDDVQPKIAAATISSEFLAVDPGYVSGIIQDGVGYRNGQPVIRLHMEAYLGAPESYDSIDIEGSPGLSVRIPGGIHGDIATASIVVNSIPKVLDAAPGLHTMRDLPLPSFFHGA
;
A
#
# COMPACT_ATOMS: atom_id res chain seq x y z
N MET A 1 6.07 27.55 0.43
CA MET A 1 5.25 26.69 1.32
C MET A 1 6.00 26.49 2.65
N SER A 2 5.29 26.43 3.78
CA SER A 2 5.90 26.08 5.06
C SER A 2 6.40 24.63 5.06
N ILE A 3 7.46 24.34 5.82
CA ILE A 3 7.99 22.98 5.98
C ILE A 3 6.94 22.12 6.70
N ILE A 4 6.55 20.99 6.10
CA ILE A 4 5.60 20.04 6.66
C ILE A 4 6.29 19.19 7.73
N ARG A 5 5.74 19.20 8.94
CA ARG A 5 6.24 18.48 10.12
C ARG A 5 5.60 17.08 10.17
N VAL A 6 6.40 16.04 10.07
CA VAL A 6 5.91 14.66 9.96
C VAL A 6 6.34 13.83 11.17
N ALA A 7 5.39 13.12 11.78
CA ALA A 7 5.68 12.02 12.70
C ALA A 7 5.50 10.66 11.97
N HIS A 8 6.42 9.75 12.22
CA HIS A 8 6.45 8.42 11.61
C HIS A 8 6.04 7.38 12.66
N CYS A 9 4.99 6.62 12.39
CA CYS A 9 4.49 5.55 13.25
C CYS A 9 4.62 4.21 12.52
N GLY A 10 5.47 3.33 13.05
CA GLY A 10 5.92 2.11 12.39
C GLY A 10 7.16 2.36 11.51
N LEU A 11 8.30 1.84 11.99
CA LEU A 11 9.62 2.00 11.36
C LEU A 11 10.15 0.66 10.84
N GLY A 12 9.23 -0.15 10.30
CA GLY A 12 9.57 -1.31 9.47
C GLY A 12 10.16 -0.86 8.11
N PRO A 13 10.40 -1.78 7.18
CA PRO A 13 11.05 -1.46 5.91
C PRO A 13 10.38 -0.33 5.11
N VAL A 14 9.03 -0.29 5.08
CA VAL A 14 8.29 0.77 4.39
C VAL A 14 8.41 2.12 5.13
N GLY A 15 8.23 2.12 6.46
CA GLY A 15 8.36 3.34 7.25
C GLY A 15 9.77 3.93 7.18
N ALA A 16 10.81 3.09 7.22
CA ALA A 16 12.20 3.51 7.04
C ALA A 16 12.43 4.11 5.64
N ALA A 17 11.89 3.50 4.59
CA ALA A 17 11.97 4.04 3.22
C ALA A 17 11.28 5.41 3.09
N VAL A 18 10.14 5.62 3.77
CA VAL A 18 9.47 6.93 3.82
C VAL A 18 10.36 7.98 4.49
N VAL A 19 10.97 7.66 5.64
CA VAL A 19 11.93 8.56 6.32
C VAL A 19 13.10 8.90 5.41
N GLN A 20 13.68 7.90 4.73
CA GLN A 20 14.79 8.08 3.78
C GLN A 20 14.41 9.01 2.63
N GLN A 21 13.23 8.81 2.02
CA GLN A 21 12.78 9.66 0.92
C GLN A 21 12.56 11.10 1.37
N MET A 22 11.93 11.31 2.52
CA MET A 22 11.72 12.65 3.08
C MET A 22 13.05 13.36 3.42
N ALA A 23 14.04 12.61 3.92
CA ALA A 23 15.35 13.17 4.24
C ALA A 23 16.14 13.65 3.01
N ARG A 24 15.79 13.15 1.82
CA ARG A 24 16.37 13.53 0.51
C ARG A 24 15.58 14.61 -0.22
N ARG A 25 14.37 14.92 0.25
CA ARG A 25 13.47 15.90 -0.39
C ARG A 25 13.35 17.15 0.47
N GLY A 26 13.25 18.31 -0.15
CA GLY A 26 12.84 19.54 0.53
C GLY A 26 11.40 19.50 0.99
N GLY A 27 10.99 20.49 1.78
CA GLY A 27 9.61 20.68 2.22
C GLY A 27 9.12 19.81 3.36
N PHE A 28 9.93 18.87 3.88
CA PHE A 28 9.58 18.00 5.01
C PHE A 28 10.56 18.09 6.17
N LYS A 29 10.03 17.94 7.39
CA LYS A 29 10.82 17.79 8.61
C LYS A 29 10.27 16.64 9.45
N SER A 30 11.04 15.56 9.62
CA SER A 30 10.72 14.51 10.59
C SER A 30 10.84 15.07 12.00
N VAL A 31 9.75 15.01 12.79
CA VAL A 31 9.69 15.57 14.15
C VAL A 31 9.36 14.52 15.21
N GLY A 32 8.91 13.32 14.81
CA GLY A 32 8.60 12.22 15.72
C GLY A 32 8.87 10.87 15.06
N GLY A 33 9.42 9.93 15.81
CA GLY A 33 9.57 8.52 15.45
C GLY A 33 8.88 7.64 16.49
N ILE A 34 8.04 6.73 16.06
CA ILE A 34 7.23 5.87 16.92
C ILE A 34 7.37 4.43 16.45
N ASP A 35 7.85 3.55 17.31
CA ASP A 35 7.91 2.10 17.09
C ASP A 35 7.93 1.40 18.44
N ILE A 36 7.37 0.20 18.53
CA ILE A 36 7.35 -0.60 19.77
C ILE A 36 8.52 -1.58 19.88
N ASP A 37 9.30 -1.74 18.82
CA ASP A 37 10.47 -2.63 18.78
C ASP A 37 11.56 -2.14 19.73
N PRO A 38 11.92 -2.91 20.77
CA PRO A 38 12.96 -2.52 21.73
C PRO A 38 14.32 -2.21 21.07
N ALA A 39 14.62 -2.83 19.92
CA ALA A 39 15.85 -2.58 19.18
C ALA A 39 15.91 -1.19 18.53
N LYS A 40 14.77 -0.50 18.42
CA LYS A 40 14.63 0.82 17.80
C LYS A 40 14.36 1.93 18.83
N VAL A 41 13.62 1.61 19.88
CA VAL A 41 13.23 2.58 20.93
C VAL A 41 14.47 3.21 21.56
N GLY A 42 14.45 4.55 21.70
CA GLY A 42 15.55 5.35 22.24
C GLY A 42 16.65 5.71 21.24
N ARG A 43 16.71 5.05 20.08
CA ARG A 43 17.68 5.35 19.02
C ARG A 43 17.24 6.57 18.21
N ASP A 44 18.18 7.18 17.51
CA ASP A 44 17.85 8.24 16.54
C ASP A 44 17.08 7.70 15.34
N LEU A 45 16.08 8.42 14.88
CA LEU A 45 15.24 8.05 13.75
C LEU A 45 16.05 7.89 12.45
N GLY A 46 17.10 8.71 12.26
CA GLY A 46 18.01 8.59 11.14
C GLY A 46 18.78 7.28 11.16
N ASP A 47 19.31 6.90 12.33
CA ASP A 47 20.02 5.63 12.52
C ASP A 47 19.09 4.43 12.27
N VAL A 48 17.85 4.48 12.79
CA VAL A 48 16.83 3.43 12.60
C VAL A 48 16.41 3.31 11.13
N ALA A 49 16.32 4.43 10.42
CA ALA A 49 15.98 4.46 9.01
C ALA A 49 17.17 4.15 8.08
N GLY A 50 18.38 3.92 8.61
CA GLY A 50 19.57 3.65 7.80
C GLY A 50 20.12 4.87 7.05
N LEU A 51 19.91 6.08 7.58
CA LEU A 51 20.53 7.29 7.04
C LEU A 51 21.99 7.41 7.52
N THR A 52 22.82 8.04 6.71
CA THR A 52 24.22 8.37 7.08
C THR A 52 24.32 9.51 8.11
N ARG A 53 23.22 10.24 8.34
CA ARG A 53 23.16 11.35 9.30
C ARG A 53 22.06 11.14 10.33
N ARG A 54 22.27 11.59 11.55
CA ARG A 54 21.25 11.68 12.57
C ARG A 54 20.24 12.78 12.26
N LEU A 55 18.98 12.54 12.64
CA LEU A 55 17.91 13.53 12.51
C LEU A 55 17.64 14.30 13.81
N GLY A 56 18.25 13.90 14.94
CA GLY A 56 18.02 14.47 16.26
C GLY A 56 16.65 14.10 16.84
N VAL A 57 15.98 13.09 16.30
CA VAL A 57 14.64 12.62 16.69
C VAL A 57 14.77 11.23 17.30
N LYS A 58 14.50 11.10 18.61
CA LYS A 58 14.50 9.79 19.27
C LYS A 58 13.20 9.03 19.03
N VAL A 59 13.31 7.73 18.73
CA VAL A 59 12.18 6.82 18.59
C VAL A 59 11.57 6.52 19.96
N SER A 60 10.25 6.62 20.05
CA SER A 60 9.45 6.43 21.28
C SER A 60 8.41 5.33 21.05
N PRO A 61 8.05 4.51 22.06
CA PRO A 61 6.95 3.57 21.95
C PRO A 61 5.58 4.22 22.19
N ASP A 62 5.52 5.44 22.69
CA ASP A 62 4.30 6.14 23.09
C ASP A 62 3.83 7.14 22.03
N VAL A 63 2.75 6.76 21.32
CA VAL A 63 2.11 7.58 20.29
C VAL A 63 1.62 8.91 20.88
N SER A 64 0.82 8.87 21.95
CA SER A 64 0.17 10.06 22.53
C SER A 64 1.19 11.08 23.03
N ARG A 65 2.19 10.62 23.76
CA ARG A 65 3.27 11.48 24.30
C ARG A 65 4.05 12.13 23.16
N THR A 66 4.39 11.34 22.12
CA THR A 66 5.15 11.85 20.97
C THR A 66 4.36 12.92 20.22
N LEU A 67 3.09 12.69 19.90
CA LEU A 67 2.26 13.65 19.17
C LEU A 67 2.04 14.93 19.98
N LYS A 68 1.81 14.83 21.30
CA LYS A 68 1.65 15.99 22.18
C LYS A 68 2.92 16.84 22.24
N ALA A 69 4.09 16.20 22.30
CA ALA A 69 5.37 16.89 22.39
C ALA A 69 5.80 17.52 21.05
N THR A 70 5.57 16.83 19.93
CA THR A 70 6.11 17.24 18.63
C THR A 70 5.13 18.06 17.79
N ARG A 71 3.83 17.94 18.03
CA ARG A 71 2.74 18.61 17.28
C ARG A 71 2.99 18.56 15.77
N PRO A 72 3.00 17.36 15.16
CA PRO A 72 3.21 17.21 13.72
C PRO A 72 2.00 17.71 12.94
N ASP A 73 2.23 18.11 11.69
CA ASP A 73 1.15 18.45 10.74
C ASP A 73 0.46 17.19 10.20
N VAL A 74 1.19 16.06 10.14
CA VAL A 74 0.68 14.78 9.65
C VAL A 74 1.42 13.62 10.32
N VAL A 75 0.71 12.49 10.46
CA VAL A 75 1.32 11.19 10.82
C VAL A 75 1.35 10.29 9.61
N VAL A 76 2.51 9.71 9.31
CA VAL A 76 2.63 8.57 8.40
C VAL A 76 2.57 7.30 9.24
N LEU A 77 1.55 6.45 8.98
CA LEU A 77 1.27 5.22 9.73
C LEU A 77 1.61 4.00 8.88
N CYS A 78 2.69 3.29 9.23
CA CYS A 78 3.22 2.12 8.50
C CYS A 78 3.35 0.88 9.41
N THR A 79 2.32 0.54 10.17
CA THR A 79 2.41 -0.47 11.22
C THR A 79 1.78 -1.81 10.88
N SER A 80 0.73 -1.84 10.06
CA SER A 80 -0.03 -3.07 9.78
C SER A 80 -0.78 -2.99 8.47
N SER A 81 -0.95 -4.16 7.81
CA SER A 81 -1.81 -4.34 6.64
C SER A 81 -3.30 -4.34 7.00
N THR A 82 -3.65 -4.71 8.25
CA THR A 82 -5.05 -4.90 8.68
C THR A 82 -5.60 -3.71 9.46
N ILE A 83 -6.84 -3.35 9.19
CA ILE A 83 -7.54 -2.27 9.90
C ILE A 83 -7.69 -2.60 11.38
N LYS A 84 -8.00 -3.86 11.72
CA LYS A 84 -8.19 -4.29 13.11
C LYS A 84 -6.98 -3.96 13.98
N THR A 85 -5.78 -4.21 13.47
CA THR A 85 -4.53 -3.92 14.20
C THR A 85 -4.20 -2.43 14.21
N ALA A 86 -4.46 -1.71 13.11
CA ALA A 86 -4.16 -0.27 13.01
C ALA A 86 -5.18 0.61 13.77
N LEU A 87 -6.39 0.13 14.00
CA LEU A 87 -7.51 0.92 14.52
C LEU A 87 -7.22 1.65 15.86
N PRO A 88 -6.58 1.03 16.89
CA PRO A 88 -6.26 1.74 18.12
C PRO A 88 -5.26 2.89 17.92
N GLN A 89 -4.32 2.72 16.99
CA GLN A 89 -3.34 3.75 16.65
C GLN A 89 -4.02 4.91 15.91
N ILE A 90 -4.88 4.61 14.93
CA ILE A 90 -5.68 5.59 14.19
C ILE A 90 -6.53 6.42 15.17
N GLU A 91 -7.22 5.77 16.13
CA GLU A 91 -8.00 6.45 17.14
C GLU A 91 -7.16 7.41 17.98
N THR A 92 -5.98 6.96 18.43
CA THR A 92 -5.06 7.75 19.23
C THR A 92 -4.54 8.97 18.47
N ILE A 93 -4.18 8.80 17.19
CA ILE A 93 -3.71 9.90 16.33
C ILE A 93 -4.85 10.91 16.10
N LEU A 94 -6.06 10.44 15.80
CA LEU A 94 -7.21 11.32 15.56
C LEU A 94 -7.67 12.08 16.82
N LYS A 95 -7.49 11.52 18.02
CA LYS A 95 -7.66 12.26 19.29
C LYS A 95 -6.70 13.44 19.41
N SER A 96 -5.52 13.36 18.79
CA SER A 96 -4.54 14.46 18.72
C SER A 96 -4.84 15.46 17.58
N LYS A 97 -5.95 15.28 16.85
CA LYS A 97 -6.38 16.11 15.71
C LYS A 97 -5.32 16.20 14.61
N THR A 98 -4.61 15.10 14.34
CA THR A 98 -3.54 15.04 13.36
C THR A 98 -3.99 14.22 12.15
N PRO A 99 -3.85 14.73 10.90
CA PRO A 99 -4.11 13.99 9.67
C PRO A 99 -3.26 12.72 9.57
N ILE A 100 -3.74 11.73 8.82
CA ILE A 100 -3.06 10.44 8.67
C ILE A 100 -2.89 10.09 7.20
N VAL A 101 -1.67 9.72 6.80
CA VAL A 101 -1.41 8.92 5.58
C VAL A 101 -0.92 7.55 6.03
N ALA A 102 -1.67 6.49 5.69
CA ALA A 102 -1.38 5.13 6.12
C ALA A 102 -0.99 4.21 4.96
N THR A 103 -0.24 3.17 5.26
CA THR A 103 0.03 2.06 4.32
C THR A 103 -0.79 0.81 4.64
N THR A 104 -1.83 0.94 5.47
CA THR A 104 -2.73 -0.15 5.83
C THR A 104 -3.54 -0.57 4.60
N GLU A 105 -3.22 -1.71 4.04
CA GLU A 105 -3.76 -2.19 2.75
C GLU A 105 -5.29 -2.32 2.78
N GLU A 106 -5.88 -2.93 3.82
CA GLU A 106 -7.35 -3.01 3.99
C GLU A 106 -8.03 -1.65 4.10
N LEU A 107 -7.32 -0.60 4.47
CA LEU A 107 -7.86 0.76 4.61
C LEU A 107 -7.85 1.54 3.29
N ALA A 108 -7.25 1.01 2.22
CA ALA A 108 -7.22 1.66 0.91
C ALA A 108 -8.63 1.85 0.32
N TYR A 109 -9.50 0.84 0.50
CA TYR A 109 -10.92 0.93 0.16
C TYR A 109 -11.78 0.09 1.13
N PRO A 110 -11.96 0.53 2.38
CA PRO A 110 -12.60 -0.27 3.42
C PRO A 110 -14.14 -0.33 3.31
N GLY A 111 -14.72 0.39 2.34
CA GLY A 111 -16.15 0.50 2.14
C GLY A 111 -16.84 -0.80 1.73
N TYR A 112 -16.08 -1.78 1.25
CA TYR A 112 -16.60 -3.08 0.85
C TYR A 112 -16.54 -4.11 1.99
N THR A 113 -15.35 -4.41 2.49
CA THR A 113 -15.12 -5.48 3.47
C THR A 113 -15.26 -5.00 4.91
N HIS A 114 -14.90 -3.76 5.22
CA HIS A 114 -14.76 -3.24 6.59
C HIS A 114 -15.67 -2.05 6.88
N VAL A 115 -16.89 -2.04 6.36
CA VAL A 115 -17.87 -0.92 6.40
C VAL A 115 -18.03 -0.29 7.79
N ARG A 116 -18.13 -1.12 8.84
CA ARG A 116 -18.32 -0.61 10.22
C ARG A 116 -17.08 0.16 10.71
N MET A 117 -15.89 -0.37 10.45
CA MET A 117 -14.64 0.28 10.84
C MET A 117 -14.39 1.53 10.00
N ALA A 118 -14.68 1.49 8.69
CA ALA A 118 -14.62 2.65 7.81
C ALA A 118 -15.49 3.80 8.32
N ARG A 119 -16.76 3.54 8.64
CA ARG A 119 -17.68 4.54 9.21
C ARG A 119 -17.18 5.12 10.53
N ARG A 120 -16.59 4.29 11.38
CA ARG A 120 -16.04 4.71 12.68
C ARG A 120 -14.84 5.63 12.48
N ILE A 121 -13.89 5.25 11.62
CA ILE A 121 -12.71 6.08 11.30
C ILE A 121 -13.16 7.40 10.67
N HIS A 122 -14.09 7.36 9.71
CA HIS A 122 -14.65 8.56 9.07
C HIS A 122 -15.27 9.52 10.09
N ALA A 123 -16.08 9.00 11.02
CA ALA A 123 -16.70 9.81 12.07
C ALA A 123 -15.65 10.43 13.03
N TRP A 124 -14.59 9.70 13.37
CA TRP A 124 -13.49 10.22 14.18
C TRP A 124 -12.71 11.30 13.45
N ALA A 125 -12.39 11.09 12.17
CA ALA A 125 -11.69 12.06 11.33
C ALA A 125 -12.51 13.35 11.16
N LYS A 126 -13.81 13.25 10.93
CA LYS A 126 -14.72 14.41 10.91
C LYS A 126 -14.73 15.18 12.23
N ARG A 127 -14.82 14.45 13.37
CA ARG A 127 -14.77 15.09 14.71
C ARG A 127 -13.43 15.77 14.96
N ALA A 128 -12.34 15.15 14.53
CA ALA A 128 -10.99 15.70 14.62
C ALA A 128 -10.75 16.87 13.63
N ARG A 129 -11.60 17.04 12.60
CA ARG A 129 -11.48 17.99 11.50
C ARG A 129 -10.23 17.79 10.67
N VAL A 130 -9.90 16.54 10.34
CA VAL A 130 -8.70 16.16 9.58
C VAL A 130 -9.01 15.09 8.54
N GLY A 131 -8.15 15.02 7.51
CA GLY A 131 -8.17 13.95 6.50
C GLY A 131 -7.45 12.69 6.95
N VAL A 132 -7.94 11.54 6.52
CA VAL A 132 -7.29 10.22 6.64
C VAL A 132 -7.27 9.58 5.26
N LEU A 133 -6.12 9.10 4.82
CA LEU A 133 -5.94 8.35 3.58
C LEU A 133 -5.08 7.12 3.84
N ALA A 134 -5.45 5.98 3.27
CA ALA A 134 -4.50 4.89 3.11
C ALA A 134 -4.15 4.70 1.63
N THR A 135 -2.87 4.48 1.36
CA THR A 135 -2.33 4.33 0.01
C THR A 135 -1.02 3.56 0.01
N GLY A 136 -0.67 3.06 -1.15
CA GLY A 136 0.56 2.35 -1.45
C GLY A 136 0.68 2.17 -2.95
N VAL A 137 1.65 1.39 -3.41
CA VAL A 137 1.73 1.04 -4.83
C VAL A 137 0.61 0.08 -5.22
N ASN A 138 0.22 -0.82 -4.30
CA ASN A 138 -0.87 -1.78 -4.46
C ASN A 138 -1.28 -2.33 -3.09
N PRO A 139 -2.51 -2.10 -2.61
CA PRO A 139 -3.52 -1.20 -3.18
C PRO A 139 -3.15 0.28 -3.00
N GLY A 140 -3.76 1.15 -3.81
CA GLY A 140 -3.66 2.60 -3.72
C GLY A 140 -3.17 3.30 -5.01
N PHE A 141 -2.54 2.57 -5.96
CA PHE A 141 -2.11 3.19 -7.22
C PHE A 141 -2.16 2.25 -8.42
N ALA A 142 -1.23 1.26 -8.53
CA ALA A 142 -0.97 0.54 -9.78
C ALA A 142 -2.15 -0.31 -10.27
N MET A 143 -2.92 -0.90 -9.35
CA MET A 143 -4.00 -1.82 -9.68
C MET A 143 -5.40 -1.25 -9.36
N ASP A 144 -5.49 0.04 -9.04
CA ASP A 144 -6.76 0.71 -8.73
C ASP A 144 -6.79 2.18 -9.20
N ALA A 145 -6.12 3.14 -8.55
CA ALA A 145 -6.21 4.55 -8.91
C ALA A 145 -5.73 4.82 -10.36
N LEU A 146 -4.67 4.18 -10.81
CA LEU A 146 -4.16 4.33 -12.18
C LEU A 146 -5.13 3.77 -13.22
N PRO A 147 -5.65 2.52 -13.11
CA PRO A 147 -6.73 2.05 -13.98
C PRO A 147 -7.95 2.97 -14.01
N ILE A 148 -8.42 3.44 -12.85
CA ILE A 148 -9.54 4.39 -12.78
C ILE A 148 -9.23 5.66 -13.57
N MET A 149 -8.03 6.23 -13.41
CA MET A 149 -7.63 7.42 -14.16
C MET A 149 -7.59 7.19 -15.66
N VAL A 150 -7.11 6.03 -16.13
CA VAL A 150 -7.07 5.69 -17.57
C VAL A 150 -8.47 5.69 -18.19
N THR A 151 -9.51 5.32 -17.42
CA THR A 151 -10.89 5.34 -17.93
C THR A 151 -11.46 6.73 -18.18
N ALA A 152 -10.82 7.80 -17.67
CA ALA A 152 -11.34 9.18 -17.74
C ALA A 152 -11.51 9.71 -19.19
N VAL A 153 -10.88 9.09 -20.18
CA VAL A 153 -10.99 9.45 -21.59
C VAL A 153 -11.87 8.49 -22.39
N CYS A 154 -12.55 7.55 -21.71
CA CYS A 154 -13.48 6.60 -22.33
C CYS A 154 -14.92 7.14 -22.25
N GLU A 155 -15.63 7.08 -23.37
CA GLU A 155 -17.08 7.30 -23.43
C GLU A 155 -17.84 6.12 -22.80
N ARG A 156 -17.29 4.91 -22.98
CA ARG A 156 -17.85 3.67 -22.43
C ARG A 156 -16.74 2.74 -21.98
N VAL A 157 -16.93 2.10 -20.84
CA VAL A 157 -16.07 1.03 -20.33
C VAL A 157 -16.90 -0.23 -20.14
N ASP A 158 -16.46 -1.32 -20.76
CA ASP A 158 -17.13 -2.62 -20.68
C ASP A 158 -16.38 -3.57 -19.73
N ARG A 159 -15.03 -3.49 -19.72
CA ARG A 159 -14.18 -4.33 -18.89
C ARG A 159 -12.84 -3.66 -18.58
N VAL A 160 -12.30 -3.97 -17.40
CA VAL A 160 -10.97 -3.53 -16.95
C VAL A 160 -10.12 -4.74 -16.61
N VAL A 161 -8.96 -4.88 -17.24
CA VAL A 161 -7.98 -5.93 -16.94
C VAL A 161 -6.68 -5.26 -16.53
N VAL A 162 -6.14 -5.65 -15.37
CA VAL A 162 -4.88 -5.14 -14.86
C VAL A 162 -3.95 -6.31 -14.59
N ASN A 163 -2.74 -6.25 -15.14
CA ASN A 163 -1.71 -7.25 -14.89
C ASN A 163 -0.52 -6.61 -14.21
N ARG A 164 0.05 -7.32 -13.25
CA ARG A 164 1.25 -6.94 -12.53
C ARG A 164 2.17 -8.15 -12.40
N VAL A 165 3.23 -8.18 -13.17
CA VAL A 165 4.24 -9.24 -13.13
C VAL A 165 5.55 -8.69 -12.55
N GLN A 166 6.09 -9.36 -11.52
CA GLN A 166 7.28 -8.91 -10.82
C GLN A 166 8.27 -10.03 -10.59
N ASP A 167 9.52 -9.82 -10.98
CA ASP A 167 10.61 -10.64 -10.53
C ASP A 167 10.96 -10.29 -9.06
N ALA A 168 10.67 -11.24 -8.17
CA ALA A 168 10.86 -11.05 -6.75
C ALA A 168 12.32 -11.14 -6.29
N ARG A 169 13.27 -11.52 -7.16
CA ARG A 169 14.72 -11.59 -6.81
C ARG A 169 15.28 -10.26 -6.32
N SER A 170 14.80 -9.15 -6.86
CA SER A 170 15.22 -7.78 -6.49
C SER A 170 14.52 -7.24 -5.24
N ARG A 171 13.55 -7.99 -4.69
CA ARG A 171 12.74 -7.56 -3.55
C ARG A 171 13.36 -8.03 -2.23
N ARG A 172 13.14 -7.25 -1.18
CA ARG A 172 13.58 -7.56 0.19
C ARG A 172 13.06 -8.91 0.70
N LEU A 173 13.82 -9.56 1.58
CA LEU A 173 13.49 -10.88 2.15
C LEU A 173 12.04 -10.99 2.71
N PRO A 174 11.50 -10.03 3.50
CA PRO A 174 10.13 -10.14 4.00
C PRO A 174 9.06 -10.20 2.89
N PHE A 175 9.33 -9.60 1.71
CA PHE A 175 8.43 -9.76 0.59
C PHE A 175 8.53 -11.15 -0.03
N GLN A 176 9.76 -11.69 -0.21
CA GLN A 176 9.96 -13.04 -0.73
C GLN A 176 9.31 -14.10 0.19
N GLN A 177 9.38 -13.90 1.50
CA GLN A 177 8.68 -14.75 2.48
C GLN A 177 7.14 -14.61 2.36
N LYS A 178 6.63 -13.38 2.24
CA LYS A 178 5.18 -13.11 2.10
C LYS A 178 4.56 -13.77 0.88
N ILE A 179 5.32 -13.97 -0.19
CA ILE A 179 4.88 -14.68 -1.39
C ILE A 179 5.16 -16.19 -1.36
N GLY A 180 5.60 -16.72 -0.22
CA GLY A 180 5.81 -18.14 0.01
C GLY A 180 7.05 -18.75 -0.67
N ALA A 181 8.03 -17.94 -1.08
CA ALA A 181 9.24 -18.45 -1.70
C ALA A 181 10.01 -19.39 -0.75
N GLY A 182 10.38 -20.58 -1.24
CA GLY A 182 11.07 -21.63 -0.51
C GLY A 182 10.16 -22.62 0.26
N LEU A 183 8.83 -22.41 0.24
CA LEU A 183 7.89 -23.34 0.86
C LEU A 183 7.65 -24.59 0.00
N THR A 184 7.25 -25.71 0.64
CA THR A 184 6.62 -26.82 -0.11
C THR A 184 5.18 -26.41 -0.50
N THR A 185 4.58 -27.13 -1.43
CA THR A 185 3.19 -26.89 -1.85
C THR A 185 2.21 -27.03 -0.67
N GLU A 186 2.42 -28.00 0.22
CA GLU A 186 1.57 -28.21 1.39
C GLU A 186 1.73 -27.09 2.44
N GLN A 187 2.95 -26.61 2.64
CA GLN A 187 3.21 -25.47 3.52
C GLN A 187 2.58 -24.20 2.95
N PHE A 188 2.71 -23.98 1.63
CA PHE A 188 2.10 -22.88 0.93
C PHE A 188 0.58 -22.88 1.10
N GLN A 189 -0.09 -24.00 0.79
CA GLN A 189 -1.54 -24.10 0.93
C GLN A 189 -2.00 -23.80 2.34
N ARG A 190 -1.33 -24.34 3.35
CA ARG A 190 -1.64 -24.05 4.76
C ARG A 190 -1.54 -22.55 5.07
N GLN A 191 -0.49 -21.89 4.59
CA GLN A 191 -0.30 -20.46 4.81
C GLN A 191 -1.29 -19.60 4.01
N VAL A 192 -1.76 -20.05 2.85
CA VAL A 192 -2.87 -19.41 2.12
C VAL A 192 -4.16 -19.51 2.93
N ASP A 193 -4.47 -20.70 3.48
CA ASP A 193 -5.68 -20.91 4.29
C ASP A 193 -5.65 -20.07 5.58
N GLU A 194 -4.47 -19.87 6.17
CA GLU A 194 -4.23 -18.99 7.32
C GLU A 194 -4.24 -17.49 6.94
N GLY A 195 -4.22 -17.16 5.64
CA GLY A 195 -4.18 -15.78 5.13
C GLY A 195 -2.83 -15.08 5.26
N SER A 196 -1.74 -15.83 5.55
CA SER A 196 -0.38 -15.27 5.70
C SER A 196 0.38 -15.15 4.38
N VAL A 197 0.10 -16.04 3.41
CA VAL A 197 0.64 -16.00 2.05
C VAL A 197 -0.44 -15.49 1.10
N ARG A 198 -0.42 -14.20 0.82
CA ARG A 198 -1.23 -13.52 -0.19
C ARG A 198 -0.82 -12.06 -0.32
N HIS A 199 -1.22 -11.42 -1.40
CA HIS A 199 -1.22 -9.98 -1.49
C HIS A 199 -2.56 -9.43 -0.98
N VAL A 200 -2.53 -8.65 0.10
CA VAL A 200 -3.73 -8.03 0.68
C VAL A 200 -4.14 -6.83 -0.18
N GLY A 201 -5.46 -6.64 -0.40
CA GLY A 201 -5.99 -5.45 -1.05
C GLY A 201 -6.59 -5.67 -2.44
N PHE A 202 -6.59 -6.90 -2.98
CA PHE A 202 -7.22 -7.19 -4.28
C PHE A 202 -8.72 -6.91 -4.26
N THR A 203 -9.41 -7.38 -3.22
CA THR A 203 -10.85 -7.13 -3.05
C THR A 203 -11.13 -5.63 -2.93
N GLU A 204 -10.32 -4.90 -2.19
CA GLU A 204 -10.40 -3.46 -2.01
C GLU A 204 -10.20 -2.72 -3.35
N SER A 205 -9.18 -3.07 -4.12
CA SER A 205 -8.90 -2.46 -5.42
C SER A 205 -10.03 -2.72 -6.43
N ILE A 206 -10.52 -3.97 -6.53
CA ILE A 206 -11.65 -4.32 -7.40
C ILE A 206 -12.91 -3.54 -7.00
N ALA A 207 -13.22 -3.48 -5.72
CA ALA A 207 -14.37 -2.75 -5.21
C ALA A 207 -14.26 -1.24 -5.50
N MET A 208 -13.06 -0.66 -5.36
CA MET A 208 -12.81 0.75 -5.67
C MET A 208 -12.98 1.04 -7.16
N ILE A 209 -12.48 0.18 -8.05
CA ILE A 209 -12.69 0.32 -9.52
C ILE A 209 -14.17 0.23 -9.84
N GLY A 210 -14.87 -0.80 -9.33
CA GLY A 210 -16.30 -0.99 -9.56
C GLY A 210 -17.12 0.21 -9.14
N ASP A 211 -16.86 0.74 -7.94
CA ASP A 211 -17.58 1.89 -7.42
C ASP A 211 -17.23 3.18 -8.18
N ALA A 212 -15.98 3.37 -8.61
CA ALA A 212 -15.56 4.50 -9.44
C ALA A 212 -16.28 4.53 -10.80
N LEU A 213 -16.55 3.35 -11.40
CA LEU A 213 -17.26 3.20 -12.65
C LEU A 213 -18.79 3.14 -12.49
N GLY A 214 -19.30 3.30 -11.26
CA GLY A 214 -20.72 3.17 -10.95
C GLY A 214 -21.27 1.74 -11.14
N TRP A 215 -20.41 0.74 -11.06
CA TRP A 215 -20.78 -0.65 -11.23
C TRP A 215 -21.14 -1.31 -9.89
N ARG A 216 -22.34 -1.84 -9.81
CA ARG A 216 -22.72 -2.70 -8.69
C ARG A 216 -22.21 -4.11 -8.99
N LEU A 217 -21.16 -4.51 -8.31
CA LEU A 217 -20.61 -5.88 -8.43
C LEU A 217 -21.46 -6.86 -7.62
N ASP A 218 -21.75 -8.02 -8.24
CA ASP A 218 -22.52 -9.10 -7.60
C ASP A 218 -21.66 -9.87 -6.59
N ARG A 219 -20.39 -10.08 -6.96
CA ARG A 219 -19.37 -10.75 -6.11
C ARG A 219 -17.98 -10.36 -6.56
N ILE A 220 -17.04 -10.55 -5.65
CA ILE A 220 -15.60 -10.49 -5.90
C ILE A 220 -14.98 -11.81 -5.48
N THR A 221 -14.10 -12.37 -6.30
CA THR A 221 -13.29 -13.56 -5.98
C THR A 221 -11.82 -13.15 -5.89
N ASP A 222 -11.06 -13.86 -5.10
CA ASP A 222 -9.62 -13.63 -4.91
C ASP A 222 -8.98 -15.00 -4.65
N ASP A 223 -8.26 -15.51 -5.65
CA ASP A 223 -7.65 -16.83 -5.69
C ASP A 223 -6.12 -16.70 -5.68
N VAL A 224 -5.45 -17.52 -4.89
CA VAL A 224 -3.99 -17.52 -4.73
C VAL A 224 -3.44 -18.90 -5.01
N GLN A 225 -2.52 -19.00 -5.98
CA GLN A 225 -1.88 -20.22 -6.39
C GLN A 225 -0.36 -20.14 -6.28
N PRO A 226 0.34 -21.25 -6.03
CA PRO A 226 1.80 -21.28 -5.99
C PRO A 226 2.38 -21.24 -7.41
N LYS A 227 3.46 -20.49 -7.58
CA LYS A 227 4.37 -20.64 -8.71
C LYS A 227 5.48 -21.60 -8.31
N ILE A 228 5.54 -22.76 -8.98
CA ILE A 228 6.55 -23.79 -8.69
C ILE A 228 7.82 -23.53 -9.49
N ALA A 229 8.97 -23.64 -8.84
CA ALA A 229 10.27 -23.54 -9.48
C ALA A 229 10.54 -24.78 -10.36
N ALA A 230 10.84 -24.58 -11.64
CA ALA A 230 11.26 -25.63 -12.56
C ALA A 230 12.76 -25.95 -12.53
N ALA A 231 13.56 -25.01 -12.02
CA ALA A 231 15.01 -25.10 -11.84
C ALA A 231 15.39 -24.37 -10.55
N THR A 232 16.60 -24.59 -10.06
CA THR A 232 17.10 -23.82 -8.90
C THR A 232 17.18 -22.34 -9.26
N ILE A 233 16.53 -21.50 -8.45
CA ILE A 233 16.49 -20.04 -8.64
C ILE A 233 16.98 -19.38 -7.35
N SER A 234 17.94 -18.46 -7.47
CA SER A 234 18.53 -17.77 -6.32
C SER A 234 18.25 -16.26 -6.35
N SER A 235 18.07 -15.69 -5.17
CA SER A 235 18.14 -14.26 -4.90
C SER A 235 19.33 -13.96 -4.00
N GLU A 236 19.49 -12.71 -3.58
CA GLU A 236 20.48 -12.35 -2.54
C GLU A 236 20.20 -13.05 -1.20
N PHE A 237 18.92 -13.39 -0.91
CA PHE A 237 18.47 -13.81 0.42
C PHE A 237 18.20 -15.29 0.54
N LEU A 238 17.81 -15.96 -0.53
CA LEU A 238 17.44 -17.37 -0.51
C LEU A 238 17.58 -18.03 -1.89
N ALA A 239 17.76 -19.34 -1.87
CA ALA A 239 17.69 -20.20 -3.05
C ALA A 239 16.44 -21.08 -2.96
N VAL A 240 15.78 -21.31 -4.08
CA VAL A 240 14.60 -22.16 -4.22
C VAL A 240 14.94 -23.27 -5.19
N ASP A 241 14.83 -24.52 -4.74
CA ASP A 241 15.10 -25.68 -5.55
C ASP A 241 13.88 -26.10 -6.40
N PRO A 242 14.07 -26.89 -7.45
CA PRO A 242 12.98 -27.41 -8.27
C PRO A 242 11.93 -28.14 -7.43
N GLY A 243 10.67 -27.90 -7.72
CA GLY A 243 9.53 -28.48 -6.98
C GLY A 243 9.06 -27.66 -5.78
N TYR A 244 9.85 -26.69 -5.32
CA TYR A 244 9.43 -25.76 -4.27
C TYR A 244 8.76 -24.51 -4.86
N VAL A 245 8.04 -23.78 -4.03
CA VAL A 245 7.34 -22.55 -4.40
C VAL A 245 8.36 -21.43 -4.62
N SER A 246 8.34 -20.81 -5.80
CA SER A 246 9.14 -19.62 -6.12
C SER A 246 8.40 -18.31 -5.86
N GLY A 247 7.08 -18.37 -5.63
CA GLY A 247 6.22 -17.22 -5.36
C GLY A 247 4.75 -17.50 -5.63
N ILE A 248 3.97 -16.44 -5.87
CA ILE A 248 2.51 -16.51 -6.04
C ILE A 248 2.07 -16.10 -7.43
N ILE A 249 0.92 -16.67 -7.83
CA ILE A 249 0.02 -16.16 -8.84
C ILE A 249 -1.29 -15.84 -8.11
N GLN A 250 -1.79 -14.62 -8.22
CA GLN A 250 -3.04 -14.21 -7.57
C GLN A 250 -3.98 -13.56 -8.59
N ASP A 251 -5.20 -14.07 -8.66
CA ASP A 251 -6.25 -13.58 -9.55
C ASP A 251 -7.45 -13.07 -8.75
N GLY A 252 -7.76 -11.79 -8.91
CA GLY A 252 -8.98 -11.20 -8.38
C GLY A 252 -9.94 -10.90 -9.51
N VAL A 253 -11.23 -11.24 -9.34
CA VAL A 253 -12.26 -11.00 -10.36
C VAL A 253 -13.50 -10.37 -9.76
N GLY A 254 -13.91 -9.22 -10.30
CA GLY A 254 -15.19 -8.57 -10.02
C GLY A 254 -16.24 -8.94 -11.07
N TYR A 255 -17.40 -9.39 -10.60
CA TYR A 255 -18.50 -9.83 -11.46
C TYR A 255 -19.66 -8.83 -11.41
N ARG A 256 -20.27 -8.58 -12.57
CA ARG A 256 -21.49 -7.78 -12.74
C ARG A 256 -22.45 -8.53 -13.66
N ASN A 257 -23.69 -8.77 -13.19
CA ASN A 257 -24.68 -9.59 -13.89
C ASN A 257 -24.12 -10.97 -14.30
N GLY A 258 -23.33 -11.57 -13.41
CA GLY A 258 -22.68 -12.86 -13.61
C GLY A 258 -21.47 -12.84 -14.56
N GLN A 259 -21.16 -11.71 -15.22
CA GLN A 259 -20.03 -11.60 -16.16
C GLN A 259 -18.80 -10.99 -15.46
N PRO A 260 -17.57 -11.48 -15.78
CA PRO A 260 -16.33 -10.92 -15.26
C PRO A 260 -16.03 -9.57 -15.94
N VAL A 261 -16.17 -8.46 -15.20
CA VAL A 261 -15.96 -7.09 -15.73
C VAL A 261 -14.68 -6.44 -15.23
N ILE A 262 -14.11 -6.91 -14.13
CA ILE A 262 -12.82 -6.47 -13.61
C ILE A 262 -11.97 -7.69 -13.36
N ARG A 263 -10.73 -7.71 -13.86
CA ARG A 263 -9.74 -8.73 -13.53
C ARG A 263 -8.46 -8.05 -13.09
N LEU A 264 -7.99 -8.40 -11.89
CA LEU A 264 -6.65 -8.09 -11.41
C LEU A 264 -5.84 -9.38 -11.40
N HIS A 265 -4.72 -9.39 -12.11
CA HIS A 265 -3.80 -10.51 -12.18
C HIS A 265 -2.43 -10.09 -11.67
N MET A 266 -1.89 -10.81 -10.70
CA MET A 266 -0.55 -10.57 -10.18
C MET A 266 0.28 -11.84 -10.19
N GLU A 267 1.47 -11.74 -10.78
CA GLU A 267 2.53 -12.73 -10.60
C GLU A 267 3.69 -12.08 -9.83
N ALA A 268 4.07 -12.66 -8.73
CA ALA A 268 5.23 -12.23 -7.96
C ALA A 268 6.04 -13.48 -7.57
N TYR A 269 7.14 -13.74 -8.26
CA TYR A 269 7.96 -14.91 -8.03
C TYR A 269 9.42 -14.67 -8.41
N LEU A 270 10.32 -15.48 -7.85
CA LEU A 270 11.72 -15.43 -8.20
C LEU A 270 11.92 -15.96 -9.63
N GLY A 271 12.61 -15.19 -10.46
CA GLY A 271 12.98 -15.60 -11.82
C GLY A 271 11.87 -15.34 -12.86
N ALA A 272 10.97 -14.40 -12.64
CA ALA A 272 10.07 -13.95 -13.69
C ALA A 272 10.90 -13.41 -14.88
N PRO A 273 10.62 -13.86 -16.12
CA PRO A 273 11.43 -13.49 -17.28
C PRO A 273 11.33 -12.00 -17.62
N GLU A 274 10.21 -11.38 -17.30
CA GLU A 274 9.93 -9.97 -17.50
C GLU A 274 9.13 -9.41 -16.33
N SER A 275 9.44 -8.18 -15.91
CA SER A 275 8.59 -7.43 -15.00
C SER A 275 7.83 -6.36 -15.76
N TYR A 276 6.53 -6.23 -15.52
CA TYR A 276 5.70 -5.16 -16.10
C TYR A 276 4.42 -4.93 -15.29
N ASP A 277 3.85 -3.76 -15.46
CA ASP A 277 2.45 -3.48 -15.16
C ASP A 277 1.70 -3.18 -16.46
N SER A 278 0.47 -3.68 -16.62
CA SER A 278 -0.39 -3.32 -17.75
C SER A 278 -1.83 -3.10 -17.33
N ILE A 279 -2.51 -2.24 -18.09
CA ILE A 279 -3.92 -1.91 -17.92
C ILE A 279 -4.54 -1.99 -19.31
N ASP A 280 -5.54 -2.84 -19.47
CA ASP A 280 -6.31 -2.97 -20.69
C ASP A 280 -7.77 -2.62 -20.39
N ILE A 281 -8.29 -1.61 -21.09
CA ILE A 281 -9.68 -1.15 -21.00
C ILE A 281 -10.40 -1.59 -22.28
N GLU A 282 -11.37 -2.46 -22.13
CA GLU A 282 -12.32 -2.77 -23.17
C GLU A 282 -13.47 -1.75 -23.11
N GLY A 283 -13.71 -1.03 -24.22
CA GLY A 283 -14.68 0.06 -24.24
C GLY A 283 -14.58 0.91 -25.49
N SER A 284 -14.98 2.18 -25.39
CA SER A 284 -14.90 3.18 -26.47
C SER A 284 -14.27 4.47 -25.95
N PRO A 285 -13.06 4.86 -26.42
CA PRO A 285 -12.11 3.99 -27.11
C PRO A 285 -11.59 2.87 -26.21
N GLY A 286 -11.17 1.76 -26.79
CA GLY A 286 -10.38 0.75 -26.10
C GLY A 286 -8.96 1.27 -25.89
N LEU A 287 -8.38 1.00 -24.72
CA LEU A 287 -7.05 1.49 -24.34
C LEU A 287 -6.17 0.37 -23.78
N SER A 288 -4.89 0.40 -24.12
CA SER A 288 -3.88 -0.45 -23.50
C SER A 288 -2.70 0.39 -23.05
N VAL A 289 -2.34 0.26 -21.78
CA VAL A 289 -1.18 0.94 -21.17
C VAL A 289 -0.24 -0.13 -20.66
N ARG A 290 1.05 -0.02 -20.98
CA ARG A 290 2.09 -0.91 -20.46
C ARG A 290 3.23 -0.11 -19.88
N ILE A 291 3.69 -0.50 -18.69
CA ILE A 291 4.86 0.03 -18.00
C ILE A 291 5.94 -1.06 -18.00
N PRO A 292 6.89 -1.03 -18.94
CA PRO A 292 7.98 -1.99 -18.98
C PRO A 292 8.83 -1.90 -17.71
N GLY A 293 9.34 -3.03 -17.24
CA GLY A 293 10.08 -3.13 -15.98
C GLY A 293 9.20 -3.10 -14.72
N GLY A 294 7.94 -2.67 -14.86
CA GLY A 294 6.98 -2.54 -13.77
C GLY A 294 7.33 -1.46 -12.75
N ILE A 295 6.37 -1.14 -11.90
CA ILE A 295 6.54 -0.16 -10.82
C ILE A 295 7.17 -0.85 -9.61
N HIS A 296 8.37 -0.45 -9.23
CA HIS A 296 9.09 -1.07 -8.11
C HIS A 296 8.38 -0.84 -6.77
N GLY A 297 7.86 -1.91 -6.16
CA GLY A 297 6.94 -1.82 -5.01
C GLY A 297 7.48 -1.09 -3.79
N ASP A 298 8.73 -1.34 -3.40
CA ASP A 298 9.30 -0.75 -2.18
C ASP A 298 9.58 0.76 -2.35
N ILE A 299 10.03 1.18 -3.54
CA ILE A 299 10.28 2.59 -3.85
C ILE A 299 8.94 3.32 -4.02
N ALA A 300 8.02 2.76 -4.81
CA ALA A 300 6.78 3.41 -5.16
C ALA A 300 5.82 3.55 -3.98
N THR A 301 5.77 2.56 -3.07
CA THR A 301 4.93 2.67 -1.85
C THR A 301 5.37 3.85 -0.99
N ALA A 302 6.67 4.01 -0.73
CA ALA A 302 7.15 5.16 0.01
C ALA A 302 6.90 6.48 -0.75
N SER A 303 7.06 6.46 -2.09
CA SER A 303 6.85 7.64 -2.93
C SER A 303 5.41 8.13 -2.93
N ILE A 304 4.43 7.22 -3.14
CA ILE A 304 3.02 7.60 -3.18
C ILE A 304 2.54 8.11 -1.81
N VAL A 305 3.03 7.53 -0.71
CA VAL A 305 2.76 8.02 0.65
C VAL A 305 3.24 9.45 0.82
N VAL A 306 4.51 9.72 0.49
CA VAL A 306 5.11 11.07 0.60
C VAL A 306 4.39 12.08 -0.27
N ASN A 307 4.09 11.71 -1.52
CA ASN A 307 3.43 12.58 -2.49
C ASN A 307 1.95 12.85 -2.15
N SER A 308 1.31 11.97 -1.37
CA SER A 308 -0.08 12.13 -0.92
C SER A 308 -0.22 13.05 0.30
N ILE A 309 0.87 13.34 1.02
CA ILE A 309 0.80 14.17 2.23
C ILE A 309 0.16 15.54 1.96
N PRO A 310 0.58 16.33 0.96
CA PRO A 310 -0.05 17.62 0.69
C PRO A 310 -1.56 17.49 0.40
N LYS A 311 -1.96 16.42 -0.31
CA LYS A 311 -3.37 16.18 -0.66
C LYS A 311 -4.23 15.89 0.55
N VAL A 312 -3.68 15.17 1.54
CA VAL A 312 -4.40 14.87 2.80
C VAL A 312 -4.47 16.10 3.70
N LEU A 313 -3.45 16.96 3.70
CA LEU A 313 -3.48 18.21 4.46
C LEU A 313 -4.55 19.18 3.94
N ASP A 314 -4.80 19.20 2.63
CA ASP A 314 -5.80 20.04 1.98
C ASP A 314 -7.18 19.37 1.89
N ALA A 315 -7.31 18.10 2.31
CA ALA A 315 -8.54 17.33 2.20
C ALA A 315 -9.62 17.80 3.18
N ALA A 316 -10.87 17.67 2.77
CA ALA A 316 -12.00 17.80 3.69
C ALA A 316 -11.88 16.78 4.84
N PRO A 317 -12.40 17.09 6.05
CA PRO A 317 -12.37 16.14 7.15
C PRO A 317 -13.11 14.84 6.83
N GLY A 318 -12.45 13.70 7.05
CA GLY A 318 -13.03 12.37 6.81
C GLY A 318 -12.00 11.32 6.40
N LEU A 319 -12.49 10.10 6.21
CA LEU A 319 -11.73 9.02 5.59
C LEU A 319 -11.91 9.13 4.08
N HIS A 320 -10.81 9.13 3.35
CA HIS A 320 -10.72 9.24 1.90
C HIS A 320 -10.03 8.02 1.31
N THR A 321 -10.29 7.80 0.03
CA THR A 321 -9.58 6.85 -0.83
C THR A 321 -8.81 7.60 -1.91
N MET A 322 -7.97 6.90 -2.66
CA MET A 322 -7.20 7.51 -3.75
C MET A 322 -8.07 8.08 -4.89
N ARG A 323 -9.33 7.65 -5.00
CA ARG A 323 -10.26 8.21 -5.98
C ARG A 323 -10.94 9.50 -5.52
N ASP A 324 -10.95 9.78 -4.20
CA ASP A 324 -11.67 10.94 -3.62
C ASP A 324 -10.81 12.20 -3.59
N LEU A 325 -9.49 12.05 -3.68
CA LEU A 325 -8.53 13.14 -3.61
C LEU A 325 -7.94 13.46 -4.99
N PRO A 326 -7.50 14.71 -5.21
CA PRO A 326 -6.73 15.02 -6.40
C PRO A 326 -5.50 14.14 -6.54
N LEU A 327 -5.20 13.67 -7.75
CA LEU A 327 -4.06 12.79 -8.02
C LEU A 327 -2.77 13.36 -7.41
N PRO A 328 -2.03 12.57 -6.62
CA PRO A 328 -0.74 12.99 -6.14
C PRO A 328 0.26 13.02 -7.28
N SER A 329 1.11 14.04 -7.26
CA SER A 329 2.26 14.17 -8.14
C SER A 329 3.53 14.23 -7.31
N PHE A 330 4.69 14.09 -7.96
CA PHE A 330 5.97 14.24 -7.26
C PHE A 330 6.02 15.58 -6.54
N PHE A 331 6.23 15.53 -5.22
CA PHE A 331 6.33 16.70 -4.35
C PHE A 331 7.76 16.84 -3.84
N HIS A 332 8.36 17.97 -4.09
CA HIS A 332 9.73 18.27 -3.64
C HIS A 332 9.77 19.32 -2.51
N GLY A 333 8.71 20.10 -2.34
CA GLY A 333 8.71 21.31 -1.52
C GLY A 333 9.36 22.50 -2.24
N ALA A 334 9.17 23.68 -1.74
CA ALA A 334 9.82 24.89 -2.22
C ALA A 334 11.11 25.12 -1.43
#